data_78d0d9c3f7922ed8e6a18d42ce7e684e
#
_entry.id   78d0d9c3f7922ed8e6a18d42ce7e684e
#
_cell.length_a   1.000
_cell.length_b   1.000
_cell.length_c   1.000
_cell.angle_alpha   90.00
_cell.angle_beta   90.00
_cell.angle_gamma   90.00
#
_symmetry.space_group_name_H-M   'P 1'
#
loop_
_entity.id
_entity.type
_entity.pdbx_description
1 polymer ?
#
loop_
_entity_poly.entity_id
_entity_poly.type
_entity_poly.pdbx_seq_one_letter_code
_entity_poly.pdbx_strand_id
1 'polypeptide(L)'
;MRYKTLEAFIDQVAASNPGQPEFLQATTEVIESLWPFIEQHPKYAEHGLLDRLVEPERVVMFRVSWVDDRGDVHVNRGYRIQHSSAIGPYKGGIRFHPSVNLSILKFLAFEQTFKNALTTLPMGGGKGGSDFDPKGRSPGEVMRFCQAFVSELFRHVGANTDVPAGDIGVGGREVGFMAGMMKKLSNRADCVFTGKGLSFGGSLIRPEATGYGTVYFAEEMLKRVGKSFDGLRVSVSGAGNVAQYAVEKATALGAKVVTISDSSGTVVDEDGFTPEKLAVLMDVKNHHYGRVSDYAERVGATFLPQARPWHIPVDVALPCATQNELDENDAATLIKNGAICVAEGANMPSTAKAVIAFEQSKVLYAPGKASNAGGVATSGLEMSQNSMRLSWPREEVDSRLHEIMCNIHEACVAHGGNRNGKTSYVDGANIAGFVKVADAMLAQGVV
;
A
#
# COMPACT_ATOMS: atom_id res chain seq x y z
N MET A 1 1.53 33.36 2.87
CA MET A 1 0.63 32.21 3.00
C MET A 1 -0.83 32.71 2.94
N ARG A 2 -1.68 32.09 2.14
CA ARG A 2 -3.11 32.45 2.03
C ARG A 2 -3.84 32.22 3.35
N TYR A 3 -3.51 31.12 4.01
CA TYR A 3 -4.05 30.73 5.31
C TYR A 3 -3.04 31.07 6.41
N LYS A 4 -3.50 31.70 7.48
CA LYS A 4 -2.65 32.12 8.60
C LYS A 4 -2.42 30.98 9.62
N THR A 5 -3.33 30.00 9.67
CA THR A 5 -3.27 28.86 10.58
C THR A 5 -3.69 27.60 9.87
N LEU A 6 -3.25 26.47 10.40
CA LEU A 6 -3.66 25.12 9.95
C LEU A 6 -5.19 24.97 10.02
N GLU A 7 -5.80 25.39 11.13
CA GLU A 7 -7.25 25.28 11.34
C GLU A 7 -8.03 26.00 10.25
N ALA A 8 -7.63 27.22 9.87
CA ALA A 8 -8.28 27.97 8.81
C ALA A 8 -8.18 27.26 7.44
N PHE A 9 -7.10 26.55 7.19
CA PHE A 9 -6.96 25.73 5.97
C PHE A 9 -7.88 24.50 6.03
N ILE A 10 -7.88 23.77 7.14
CA ILE A 10 -8.71 22.57 7.31
C ILE A 10 -10.21 22.91 7.27
N ASP A 11 -10.62 24.04 7.86
CA ASP A 11 -12.01 24.53 7.77
C ASP A 11 -12.42 24.80 6.31
N GLN A 12 -11.52 25.36 5.51
CA GLN A 12 -11.78 25.59 4.08
C GLN A 12 -11.91 24.26 3.32
N VAL A 13 -11.03 23.28 3.60
CA VAL A 13 -11.12 21.93 3.01
C VAL A 13 -12.45 21.26 3.39
N ALA A 14 -12.85 21.35 4.65
CA ALA A 14 -14.12 20.81 5.14
C ALA A 14 -15.32 21.45 4.44
N ALA A 15 -15.33 22.78 4.31
CA ALA A 15 -16.39 23.51 3.63
C ALA A 15 -16.53 23.14 2.14
N SER A 16 -15.40 22.83 1.49
CA SER A 16 -15.38 22.43 0.07
C SER A 16 -15.73 20.95 -0.16
N ASN A 17 -15.74 20.13 0.91
CA ASN A 17 -15.93 18.68 0.84
C ASN A 17 -17.03 18.17 1.79
N PRO A 18 -18.28 18.70 1.70
CA PRO A 18 -19.36 18.30 2.60
C PRO A 18 -19.66 16.79 2.44
N GLY A 19 -19.84 16.10 3.58
CA GLY A 19 -20.17 14.68 3.60
C GLY A 19 -19.02 13.74 3.23
N GLN A 20 -17.76 14.19 3.33
CA GLN A 20 -16.57 13.40 3.01
C GLN A 20 -15.63 13.25 4.24
N PRO A 21 -16.08 12.58 5.32
CA PRO A 21 -15.34 12.54 6.58
C PRO A 21 -14.00 11.81 6.46
N GLU A 22 -13.91 10.71 5.71
CA GLU A 22 -12.66 9.95 5.54
C GLU A 22 -11.62 10.76 4.78
N PHE A 23 -12.04 11.52 3.77
CA PHE A 23 -11.14 12.41 3.03
C PHE A 23 -10.64 13.56 3.91
N LEU A 24 -11.53 14.18 4.68
CA LEU A 24 -11.17 15.27 5.61
C LEU A 24 -10.18 14.79 6.68
N GLN A 25 -10.43 13.62 7.28
CA GLN A 25 -9.51 13.03 8.26
C GLN A 25 -8.12 12.81 7.67
N ALA A 26 -8.00 12.13 6.53
CA ALA A 26 -6.71 11.85 5.90
C ALA A 26 -5.96 13.12 5.49
N THR A 27 -6.69 14.11 4.97
CA THR A 27 -6.10 15.40 4.61
C THR A 27 -5.59 16.13 5.86
N THR A 28 -6.36 16.14 6.94
CA THR A 28 -5.97 16.76 8.21
C THR A 28 -4.67 16.13 8.73
N GLU A 29 -4.62 14.80 8.86
CA GLU A 29 -3.46 14.06 9.37
C GLU A 29 -2.18 14.34 8.56
N VAL A 30 -2.28 14.36 7.23
CA VAL A 30 -1.12 14.64 6.38
C VAL A 30 -0.69 16.10 6.49
N ILE A 31 -1.63 17.05 6.41
CA ILE A 31 -1.29 18.49 6.43
C ILE A 31 -0.78 18.91 7.82
N GLU A 32 -1.33 18.37 8.91
CA GLU A 32 -0.79 18.59 10.26
C GLU A 32 0.70 18.21 10.34
N SER A 33 1.07 17.08 9.77
CA SER A 33 2.48 16.63 9.75
C SER A 33 3.38 17.51 8.87
N LEU A 34 2.83 18.12 7.83
CA LEU A 34 3.56 18.97 6.88
C LEU A 34 3.62 20.44 7.30
N TRP A 35 2.69 20.91 8.12
CA TRP A 35 2.53 22.33 8.42
C TRP A 35 3.79 22.99 8.98
N PRO A 36 4.48 22.41 9.98
CA PRO A 36 5.72 23.00 10.50
C PRO A 36 6.84 23.08 9.44
N PHE A 37 6.88 22.13 8.50
CA PHE A 37 7.82 22.15 7.40
C PHE A 37 7.49 23.24 6.39
N ILE A 38 6.22 23.44 6.06
CA ILE A 38 5.75 24.47 5.12
C ILE A 38 6.01 25.87 5.68
N GLU A 39 5.82 26.09 6.99
CA GLU A 39 6.14 27.37 7.65
C GLU A 39 7.63 27.73 7.54
N GLN A 40 8.49 26.75 7.58
CA GLN A 40 9.95 26.93 7.41
C GLN A 40 10.37 27.07 5.94
N HIS A 41 9.49 26.74 4.99
CA HIS A 41 9.78 26.73 3.55
C HIS A 41 8.70 27.51 2.77
N PRO A 42 8.71 28.87 2.81
CA PRO A 42 7.63 29.71 2.28
C PRO A 42 7.25 29.44 0.82
N LYS A 43 8.17 28.93 -0.01
CA LYS A 43 7.87 28.59 -1.42
C LYS A 43 6.68 27.63 -1.56
N TYR A 44 6.45 26.75 -0.59
CA TYR A 44 5.33 25.80 -0.62
C TYR A 44 3.98 26.40 -0.20
N ALA A 45 3.98 27.63 0.27
CA ALA A 45 2.76 28.35 0.60
C ALA A 45 2.31 29.31 -0.52
N GLU A 46 3.02 29.30 -1.65
CA GLU A 46 2.76 30.19 -2.80
C GLU A 46 1.91 29.50 -3.87
N HIS A 47 1.38 30.30 -4.81
CA HIS A 47 0.64 29.85 -6.00
C HIS A 47 -0.55 28.92 -5.73
N GLY A 48 -1.16 29.00 -4.54
CA GLY A 48 -2.28 28.14 -4.16
C GLY A 48 -1.91 26.64 -4.13
N LEU A 49 -0.62 26.33 -3.85
CA LEU A 49 -0.11 24.97 -3.90
C LEU A 49 -0.90 24.02 -3.00
N LEU A 50 -1.20 24.43 -1.75
CA LEU A 50 -1.92 23.58 -0.80
C LEU A 50 -3.37 23.32 -1.24
N ASP A 51 -4.06 24.33 -1.77
CA ASP A 51 -5.42 24.18 -2.32
C ASP A 51 -5.42 23.18 -3.48
N ARG A 52 -4.43 23.28 -4.38
CA ARG A 52 -4.26 22.39 -5.54
C ARG A 52 -3.83 20.98 -5.15
N LEU A 53 -3.07 20.85 -4.08
CA LEU A 53 -2.57 19.56 -3.58
C LEU A 53 -3.69 18.70 -3.01
N VAL A 54 -4.67 19.30 -2.34
CA VAL A 54 -5.78 18.57 -1.72
C VAL A 54 -6.97 18.36 -2.66
N GLU A 55 -7.07 19.16 -3.74
CA GLU A 55 -8.15 18.99 -4.71
C GLU A 55 -7.74 18.04 -5.83
N PRO A 56 -8.51 16.95 -6.11
CA PRO A 56 -8.23 16.09 -7.25
C PRO A 56 -8.32 16.84 -8.57
N GLU A 57 -7.41 16.55 -9.52
CA GLU A 57 -7.48 17.14 -10.87
C GLU A 57 -8.77 16.74 -11.58
N ARG A 58 -9.28 15.51 -11.36
CA ARG A 58 -10.55 15.02 -11.93
C ARG A 58 -11.19 13.97 -11.06
N VAL A 59 -12.51 13.99 -11.03
CA VAL A 59 -13.35 12.93 -10.48
C VAL A 59 -14.30 12.46 -11.58
N VAL A 60 -14.19 11.19 -11.97
CA VAL A 60 -15.10 10.56 -12.92
C VAL A 60 -16.00 9.60 -12.13
N MET A 61 -17.31 9.84 -12.21
CA MET A 61 -18.34 9.00 -11.61
C MET A 61 -19.29 8.52 -12.70
N PHE A 62 -19.60 7.23 -12.73
CA PHE A 62 -20.39 6.61 -13.77
C PHE A 62 -21.27 5.49 -13.24
N ARG A 63 -22.34 5.19 -13.99
CA ARG A 63 -23.22 4.06 -13.74
C ARG A 63 -22.64 2.80 -14.39
N VAL A 64 -22.63 1.69 -13.64
CA VAL A 64 -22.25 0.36 -14.14
C VAL A 64 -23.49 -0.52 -14.10
N SER A 65 -24.08 -0.80 -15.27
CA SER A 65 -25.21 -1.71 -15.41
C SER A 65 -24.71 -3.08 -15.91
N TRP A 66 -25.12 -4.15 -15.23
CA TRP A 66 -24.71 -5.51 -15.57
C TRP A 66 -25.80 -6.52 -15.26
N VAL A 67 -25.68 -7.74 -15.77
CA VAL A 67 -26.70 -8.80 -15.66
C VAL A 67 -26.12 -9.99 -14.90
N ASP A 68 -26.84 -10.51 -13.91
CA ASP A 68 -26.44 -11.70 -13.16
C ASP A 68 -26.72 -13.01 -13.92
N ASP A 69 -26.43 -14.15 -13.30
CA ASP A 69 -26.62 -15.46 -13.90
C ASP A 69 -28.11 -15.86 -14.06
N ARG A 70 -29.00 -15.13 -13.40
CA ARG A 70 -30.48 -15.34 -13.51
C ARG A 70 -31.12 -14.47 -14.56
N GLY A 71 -30.34 -13.50 -15.12
CA GLY A 71 -30.86 -12.53 -16.08
C GLY A 71 -31.37 -11.23 -15.45
N ASP A 72 -31.19 -11.06 -14.13
CA ASP A 72 -31.62 -9.86 -13.44
C ASP A 72 -30.61 -8.73 -13.68
N VAL A 73 -31.10 -7.50 -13.89
CA VAL A 73 -30.29 -6.31 -14.13
C VAL A 73 -29.92 -5.67 -12.80
N HIS A 74 -28.64 -5.45 -12.61
CA HIS A 74 -28.07 -4.74 -11.46
C HIS A 74 -27.43 -3.42 -11.88
N VAL A 75 -27.43 -2.45 -10.97
CA VAL A 75 -26.83 -1.14 -11.18
C VAL A 75 -25.92 -0.82 -9.99
N ASN A 76 -24.66 -0.57 -10.29
CA ASN A 76 -23.66 -0.11 -9.34
C ASN A 76 -23.11 1.26 -9.75
N ARG A 77 -22.42 1.93 -8.84
CA ARG A 77 -21.73 3.17 -9.07
C ARG A 77 -20.24 2.92 -9.22
N GLY A 78 -19.68 3.37 -10.32
CA GLY A 78 -18.23 3.34 -10.58
C GLY A 78 -17.59 4.71 -10.39
N TYR A 79 -16.31 4.71 -10.00
CA TYR A 79 -15.51 5.92 -9.78
C TYR A 79 -14.08 5.75 -10.29
N ARG A 80 -13.50 6.86 -10.76
CA ARG A 80 -12.06 7.04 -10.90
C ARG A 80 -11.67 8.42 -10.44
N ILE A 81 -10.80 8.50 -9.44
CA ILE A 81 -10.22 9.73 -8.92
C ILE A 81 -8.83 9.86 -9.53
N GLN A 82 -8.64 10.86 -10.36
CA GLN A 82 -7.37 11.28 -10.93
C GLN A 82 -6.88 12.44 -10.08
N HIS A 83 -6.05 12.12 -9.05
CA HIS A 83 -5.74 13.08 -8.01
C HIS A 83 -4.63 14.04 -8.43
N SER A 84 -3.49 13.52 -8.85
CA SER A 84 -2.36 14.34 -9.28
C SER A 84 -1.57 13.67 -10.38
N SER A 85 -1.28 14.39 -11.44
CA SER A 85 -0.40 13.99 -12.55
C SER A 85 0.96 14.70 -12.53
N ALA A 86 1.26 15.43 -11.48
CA ALA A 86 2.45 16.29 -11.41
C ALA A 86 3.77 15.56 -11.66
N ILE A 87 3.89 14.28 -11.31
CA ILE A 87 5.12 13.49 -11.47
C ILE A 87 4.99 12.34 -12.48
N GLY A 88 3.83 12.17 -13.11
CA GLY A 88 3.61 11.12 -14.13
C GLY A 88 2.13 10.73 -14.25
N PRO A 89 1.82 9.69 -15.03
CA PRO A 89 0.46 9.20 -15.19
C PRO A 89 -0.18 8.89 -13.84
N TYR A 90 -1.49 9.14 -13.70
CA TYR A 90 -2.22 8.74 -12.51
C TYR A 90 -2.04 7.24 -12.27
N LYS A 91 -1.78 6.83 -11.04
CA LYS A 91 -1.52 5.43 -10.70
C LYS A 91 -2.16 5.09 -9.37
N GLY A 92 -2.92 3.99 -9.36
CA GLY A 92 -3.50 3.44 -8.15
C GLY A 92 -4.57 2.39 -8.43
N GLY A 93 -4.91 1.62 -7.39
CA GLY A 93 -5.80 0.47 -7.49
C GLY A 93 -7.25 0.79 -7.78
N ILE A 94 -7.98 -0.24 -8.20
CA ILE A 94 -9.46 -0.29 -8.27
C ILE A 94 -9.93 -1.20 -7.15
N ARG A 95 -10.88 -0.72 -6.34
CA ARG A 95 -11.49 -1.46 -5.22
C ARG A 95 -12.93 -1.84 -5.55
N PHE A 96 -13.28 -3.11 -5.38
CA PHE A 96 -14.67 -3.58 -5.42
C PHE A 96 -15.09 -4.01 -4.02
N HIS A 97 -15.92 -3.17 -3.38
CA HIS A 97 -16.40 -3.44 -2.03
C HIS A 97 -17.65 -2.58 -1.76
N PRO A 98 -18.68 -3.10 -1.03
CA PRO A 98 -19.91 -2.36 -0.75
C PRO A 98 -19.71 -1.00 -0.06
N SER A 99 -18.63 -0.83 0.70
CA SER A 99 -18.33 0.43 1.38
C SER A 99 -17.76 1.53 0.46
N VAL A 100 -17.45 1.22 -0.80
CA VAL A 100 -16.84 2.20 -1.71
C VAL A 100 -17.76 3.39 -1.92
N ASN A 101 -17.23 4.58 -1.65
CA ASN A 101 -17.87 5.87 -1.88
C ASN A 101 -16.83 6.91 -2.32
N LEU A 102 -17.26 8.11 -2.64
CA LEU A 102 -16.40 9.18 -3.13
C LEU A 102 -15.35 9.59 -2.07
N SER A 103 -15.75 9.74 -0.81
CA SER A 103 -14.87 10.15 0.29
C SER A 103 -13.71 9.17 0.48
N ILE A 104 -14.01 7.88 0.54
CA ILE A 104 -13.01 6.80 0.66
C ILE A 104 -12.04 6.83 -0.52
N LEU A 105 -12.53 6.96 -1.75
CA LEU A 105 -11.67 6.96 -2.92
C LEU A 105 -10.84 8.23 -3.06
N LYS A 106 -11.35 9.40 -2.66
CA LYS A 106 -10.58 10.64 -2.61
C LYS A 106 -9.42 10.56 -1.63
N PHE A 107 -9.68 10.07 -0.39
CA PHE A 107 -8.59 9.93 0.58
C PHE A 107 -7.52 8.95 0.09
N LEU A 108 -7.95 7.80 -0.45
CA LEU A 108 -7.02 6.80 -0.97
C LEU A 108 -6.19 7.34 -2.16
N ALA A 109 -6.77 8.17 -3.03
CA ALA A 109 -6.06 8.78 -4.14
C ALA A 109 -5.06 9.85 -3.68
N PHE A 110 -5.44 10.64 -2.68
CA PHE A 110 -4.59 11.63 -2.04
C PHE A 110 -3.34 10.99 -1.41
N GLU A 111 -3.53 9.99 -0.55
CA GLU A 111 -2.41 9.25 0.05
C GLU A 111 -1.55 8.51 -0.99
N GLN A 112 -2.19 7.96 -2.03
CA GLN A 112 -1.49 7.27 -3.10
C GLN A 112 -0.52 8.20 -3.85
N THR A 113 -0.83 9.49 -3.96
CA THR A 113 0.04 10.48 -4.58
C THR A 113 1.40 10.55 -3.88
N PHE A 114 1.41 10.64 -2.57
CA PHE A 114 2.66 10.70 -1.77
C PHE A 114 3.39 9.36 -1.76
N LYS A 115 2.65 8.26 -1.64
CA LYS A 115 3.23 6.91 -1.69
C LYS A 115 3.95 6.65 -3.02
N ASN A 116 3.34 7.02 -4.14
CA ASN A 116 3.95 6.88 -5.47
C ASN A 116 5.18 7.78 -5.62
N ALA A 117 5.11 9.00 -5.09
CA ALA A 117 6.22 9.95 -5.13
C ALA A 117 7.48 9.39 -4.44
N LEU A 118 7.32 8.66 -3.33
CA LEU A 118 8.44 8.03 -2.61
C LEU A 118 9.18 7.01 -3.46
N THR A 119 8.52 6.30 -4.39
CA THR A 119 9.16 5.26 -5.21
C THR A 119 10.21 5.80 -6.18
N THR A 120 10.33 7.11 -6.33
CA THR A 120 11.15 7.81 -7.34
C THR A 120 10.71 7.59 -8.79
N LEU A 121 9.81 6.66 -9.05
CA LEU A 121 9.28 6.38 -10.39
C LEU A 121 8.29 7.48 -10.84
N PRO A 122 8.17 7.73 -12.15
CA PRO A 122 7.28 8.76 -12.70
C PRO A 122 5.82 8.31 -12.68
N MET A 123 5.22 8.32 -11.51
CA MET A 123 3.82 7.91 -11.28
C MET A 123 3.11 8.94 -10.42
N GLY A 124 2.03 9.48 -10.94
CA GLY A 124 1.09 10.33 -10.20
C GLY A 124 0.20 9.54 -9.26
N GLY A 125 -0.85 10.17 -8.73
CA GLY A 125 -1.79 9.57 -7.79
C GLY A 125 -3.18 9.41 -8.38
N GLY A 126 -3.78 8.24 -8.19
CA GLY A 126 -5.17 7.98 -8.55
C GLY A 126 -5.75 6.79 -7.79
N LYS A 127 -7.06 6.70 -7.78
CA LYS A 127 -7.81 5.58 -7.17
C LYS A 127 -9.14 5.40 -7.87
N GLY A 128 -9.59 4.15 -7.97
CA GLY A 128 -10.91 3.86 -8.52
C GLY A 128 -11.64 2.80 -7.71
N GLY A 129 -12.87 2.55 -8.07
CA GLY A 129 -13.64 1.49 -7.44
C GLY A 129 -15.12 1.52 -7.75
N SER A 130 -15.82 0.56 -7.15
CA SER A 130 -17.27 0.44 -7.20
C SER A 130 -17.79 -0.16 -5.90
N ASP A 131 -19.03 0.15 -5.57
CA ASP A 131 -19.83 -0.47 -4.49
C ASP A 131 -20.26 -1.91 -4.80
N PHE A 132 -19.76 -2.51 -5.87
CA PHE A 132 -19.94 -3.91 -6.22
C PHE A 132 -19.28 -4.85 -5.21
N ASP A 133 -20.00 -5.86 -4.74
CA ASP A 133 -19.44 -6.93 -3.90
C ASP A 133 -19.16 -8.18 -4.76
N PRO A 134 -17.89 -8.55 -4.96
CA PRO A 134 -17.54 -9.75 -5.72
C PRO A 134 -17.71 -11.04 -4.91
N LYS A 135 -17.92 -10.95 -3.58
CA LYS A 135 -18.10 -12.15 -2.74
C LYS A 135 -19.39 -12.87 -3.09
N GLY A 136 -19.30 -14.18 -3.26
CA GLY A 136 -20.44 -15.03 -3.60
C GLY A 136 -20.93 -14.90 -5.04
N ARG A 137 -20.27 -14.10 -5.88
CA ARG A 137 -20.58 -14.00 -7.31
C ARG A 137 -19.85 -15.07 -8.12
N SER A 138 -20.51 -15.56 -9.17
CA SER A 138 -19.86 -16.49 -10.10
C SER A 138 -18.72 -15.81 -10.88
N PRO A 139 -17.75 -16.57 -11.39
CA PRO A 139 -16.73 -16.02 -12.29
C PRO A 139 -17.31 -15.28 -13.51
N GLY A 140 -18.44 -15.76 -14.04
CA GLY A 140 -19.17 -15.14 -15.15
C GLY A 140 -19.78 -13.79 -14.78
N GLU A 141 -20.38 -13.66 -13.60
CA GLU A 141 -20.91 -12.41 -13.08
C GLU A 141 -19.80 -11.38 -12.87
N VAL A 142 -18.69 -11.79 -12.23
CA VAL A 142 -17.53 -10.90 -12.01
C VAL A 142 -16.94 -10.44 -13.35
N MET A 143 -16.84 -11.32 -14.34
CA MET A 143 -16.36 -10.95 -15.68
C MET A 143 -17.29 -9.92 -16.33
N ARG A 144 -18.60 -10.15 -16.33
CA ARG A 144 -19.58 -9.19 -16.89
C ARG A 144 -19.53 -7.84 -16.20
N PHE A 145 -19.39 -7.84 -14.86
CA PHE A 145 -19.23 -6.61 -14.11
C PHE A 145 -17.94 -5.86 -14.51
N CYS A 146 -16.81 -6.54 -14.56
CA CYS A 146 -15.52 -5.95 -14.98
C CYS A 146 -15.61 -5.35 -16.38
N GLN A 147 -16.26 -6.04 -17.32
CA GLN A 147 -16.46 -5.57 -18.69
C GLN A 147 -17.36 -4.33 -18.73
N ALA A 148 -18.46 -4.32 -17.99
CA ALA A 148 -19.36 -3.16 -17.88
C ALA A 148 -18.63 -1.95 -17.23
N PHE A 149 -17.85 -2.19 -16.18
CA PHE A 149 -17.06 -1.15 -15.52
C PHE A 149 -16.03 -0.50 -16.48
N VAL A 150 -15.29 -1.32 -17.25
CA VAL A 150 -14.29 -0.81 -18.19
C VAL A 150 -14.94 -0.13 -19.40
N SER A 151 -16.14 -0.54 -19.84
CA SER A 151 -16.83 0.12 -20.96
C SER A 151 -17.14 1.60 -20.70
N GLU A 152 -17.25 1.99 -19.43
CA GLU A 152 -17.36 3.40 -19.02
C GLU A 152 -15.96 4.02 -18.78
N LEU A 153 -15.07 3.29 -18.13
CA LEU A 153 -13.78 3.81 -17.70
C LEU A 153 -12.76 4.01 -18.84
N PHE A 154 -12.84 3.24 -19.95
CA PHE A 154 -11.78 3.16 -20.96
C PHE A 154 -11.40 4.50 -21.61
N ARG A 155 -12.31 5.49 -21.63
CA ARG A 155 -12.06 6.82 -22.19
C ARG A 155 -11.14 7.67 -21.29
N HIS A 156 -10.98 7.28 -20.04
CA HIS A 156 -10.31 8.07 -19.00
C HIS A 156 -8.97 7.46 -18.58
N VAL A 157 -8.65 6.27 -19.03
CA VAL A 157 -7.42 5.54 -18.67
C VAL A 157 -6.58 5.23 -19.90
N GLY A 158 -5.29 5.08 -19.70
CA GLY A 158 -4.34 4.83 -20.78
C GLY A 158 -2.93 4.70 -20.25
N ALA A 159 -2.04 4.05 -21.01
CA ALA A 159 -0.66 3.77 -20.59
C ALA A 159 0.12 5.03 -20.18
N ASN A 160 -0.19 6.18 -20.79
CA ASN A 160 0.47 7.47 -20.54
C ASN A 160 -0.43 8.49 -19.84
N THR A 161 -1.65 8.09 -19.45
CA THR A 161 -2.62 8.98 -18.80
C THR A 161 -2.92 8.52 -17.39
N ASP A 162 -3.42 7.29 -17.27
CA ASP A 162 -3.89 6.73 -16.00
C ASP A 162 -3.80 5.20 -16.06
N VAL A 163 -3.02 4.61 -15.17
CA VAL A 163 -2.73 3.17 -15.14
C VAL A 163 -3.27 2.54 -13.86
N PRO A 164 -4.49 1.97 -13.88
CA PRO A 164 -5.06 1.28 -12.73
C PRO A 164 -4.33 0.00 -12.37
N ALA A 165 -4.57 -0.47 -11.13
CA ALA A 165 -4.10 -1.76 -10.61
C ALA A 165 -5.20 -2.44 -9.80
N GLY A 166 -4.91 -3.61 -9.21
CA GLY A 166 -5.78 -4.25 -8.24
C GLY A 166 -5.74 -3.58 -6.86
N ASP A 167 -6.79 -3.82 -6.08
CA ASP A 167 -6.96 -3.45 -4.66
C ASP A 167 -7.96 -4.43 -4.03
N ILE A 168 -8.56 -4.13 -2.88
CA ILE A 168 -9.57 -4.99 -2.24
C ILE A 168 -10.67 -5.39 -3.25
N GLY A 169 -10.95 -6.67 -3.36
CA GLY A 169 -11.94 -7.23 -4.28
C GLY A 169 -11.52 -7.26 -5.75
N VAL A 170 -10.29 -6.86 -6.08
CA VAL A 170 -9.74 -6.86 -7.44
C VAL A 170 -8.35 -7.49 -7.43
N GLY A 171 -8.28 -8.75 -7.81
CA GLY A 171 -7.04 -9.50 -7.98
C GLY A 171 -6.62 -9.64 -9.44
N GLY A 172 -5.68 -10.55 -9.71
CA GLY A 172 -5.18 -10.81 -11.07
C GLY A 172 -6.28 -11.27 -12.05
N ARG A 173 -7.31 -11.97 -11.57
CA ARG A 173 -8.47 -12.39 -12.36
C ARG A 173 -9.26 -11.18 -12.88
N GLU A 174 -9.64 -10.28 -11.99
CA GLU A 174 -10.40 -9.06 -12.31
C GLU A 174 -9.57 -8.13 -13.20
N VAL A 175 -8.28 -7.96 -12.89
CA VAL A 175 -7.34 -7.22 -13.74
C VAL A 175 -7.29 -7.84 -15.15
N GLY A 176 -7.27 -9.16 -15.26
CA GLY A 176 -7.31 -9.86 -16.53
C GLY A 176 -8.57 -9.56 -17.35
N PHE A 177 -9.75 -9.63 -16.73
CA PHE A 177 -11.02 -9.30 -17.37
C PHE A 177 -11.07 -7.83 -17.85
N MET A 178 -10.59 -6.92 -17.01
CA MET A 178 -10.53 -5.49 -17.34
C MET A 178 -9.53 -5.20 -18.46
N ALA A 179 -8.34 -5.77 -18.41
CA ALA A 179 -7.32 -5.59 -19.45
C ALA A 179 -7.78 -6.14 -20.82
N GLY A 180 -8.45 -7.31 -20.82
CA GLY A 180 -9.02 -7.89 -22.03
C GLY A 180 -10.09 -6.99 -22.65
N MET A 181 -10.99 -6.42 -21.85
CA MET A 181 -12.03 -5.50 -22.33
C MET A 181 -11.43 -4.17 -22.82
N MET A 182 -10.45 -3.62 -22.09
CA MET A 182 -9.73 -2.40 -22.52
C MET A 182 -9.09 -2.57 -23.90
N LYS A 183 -8.37 -3.68 -24.10
CA LYS A 183 -7.76 -4.03 -25.40
C LYS A 183 -8.81 -4.09 -26.51
N LYS A 184 -9.96 -4.70 -26.25
CA LYS A 184 -11.05 -4.81 -27.23
C LYS A 184 -11.63 -3.45 -27.60
N LEU A 185 -11.88 -2.58 -26.63
CA LEU A 185 -12.50 -1.26 -26.85
C LEU A 185 -11.54 -0.27 -27.53
N SER A 186 -10.28 -0.25 -27.09
CA SER A 186 -9.29 0.68 -27.63
C SER A 186 -8.65 0.21 -28.95
N ASN A 187 -8.77 -1.07 -29.30
CA ASN A 187 -8.05 -1.73 -30.39
C ASN A 187 -6.53 -1.50 -30.30
N ARG A 188 -5.98 -1.49 -29.08
CA ARG A 188 -4.57 -1.28 -28.79
C ARG A 188 -4.08 -2.32 -27.79
N ALA A 189 -2.84 -2.76 -27.96
CA ALA A 189 -2.15 -3.61 -26.98
C ALA A 189 -1.35 -2.77 -25.98
N ASP A 190 -1.93 -1.66 -25.53
CA ASP A 190 -1.33 -0.80 -24.52
C ASP A 190 -1.45 -1.44 -23.13
N CYS A 191 -0.45 -1.24 -22.29
CA CYS A 191 -0.43 -1.75 -20.94
C CYS A 191 -1.10 -0.76 -19.99
N VAL A 192 -2.41 -0.76 -19.97
CA VAL A 192 -3.22 0.18 -19.18
C VAL A 192 -3.38 -0.28 -17.73
N PHE A 193 -3.25 -1.56 -17.42
CA PHE A 193 -3.37 -2.11 -16.07
C PHE A 193 -2.04 -2.70 -15.60
N THR A 194 -1.79 -2.69 -14.29
CA THR A 194 -0.71 -3.46 -13.66
C THR A 194 -1.26 -4.52 -12.71
N GLY A 195 -0.43 -5.52 -12.39
CA GLY A 195 -0.88 -6.73 -11.71
C GLY A 195 -1.51 -7.74 -12.66
N LYS A 196 -1.11 -7.65 -13.95
CA LYS A 196 -1.53 -8.60 -14.99
C LYS A 196 -0.89 -9.98 -14.78
N GLY A 197 -1.47 -10.99 -15.39
CA GLY A 197 -0.84 -12.30 -15.51
C GLY A 197 0.42 -12.24 -16.38
N LEU A 198 1.40 -13.12 -16.10
CA LEU A 198 2.68 -13.18 -16.83
C LEU A 198 2.49 -13.42 -18.32
N SER A 199 1.44 -14.13 -18.73
CA SER A 199 1.14 -14.44 -20.12
C SER A 199 0.72 -13.23 -20.97
N PHE A 200 0.44 -12.09 -20.35
CA PHE A 200 -0.02 -10.87 -21.06
C PHE A 200 0.55 -9.57 -20.47
N GLY A 201 1.81 -9.59 -20.09
CA GLY A 201 2.59 -8.41 -19.75
C GLY A 201 2.69 -8.12 -18.24
N GLY A 202 2.38 -9.08 -17.39
CA GLY A 202 2.66 -9.00 -15.95
C GLY A 202 4.15 -9.07 -15.63
N SER A 203 4.55 -8.59 -14.47
CA SER A 203 5.93 -8.64 -13.98
C SER A 203 6.14 -9.77 -12.98
N LEU A 204 7.28 -10.43 -13.06
CA LEU A 204 7.82 -11.25 -11.98
C LEU A 204 7.98 -10.40 -10.71
N ILE A 205 8.09 -11.03 -9.56
CA ILE A 205 8.20 -10.39 -8.23
C ILE A 205 6.93 -9.59 -7.82
N ARG A 206 5.92 -9.43 -8.67
CA ARG A 206 4.74 -8.63 -8.29
C ARG A 206 3.97 -9.20 -7.09
N PRO A 207 3.75 -10.52 -6.96
CA PRO A 207 3.15 -11.12 -5.76
C PRO A 207 3.99 -10.90 -4.50
N GLU A 208 5.30 -11.02 -4.62
CA GLU A 208 6.29 -10.93 -3.52
C GLU A 208 6.53 -9.50 -3.06
N ALA A 209 6.36 -8.55 -3.96
CA ALA A 209 6.92 -7.20 -3.87
C ALA A 209 6.58 -6.43 -2.59
N THR A 210 5.38 -6.57 -2.06
CA THR A 210 4.99 -5.84 -0.84
C THR A 210 5.71 -6.42 0.38
N GLY A 211 5.72 -7.73 0.53
CA GLY A 211 6.43 -8.42 1.61
C GLY A 211 7.94 -8.21 1.53
N TYR A 212 8.51 -8.40 0.35
CA TYR A 212 9.94 -8.16 0.10
C TYR A 212 10.33 -6.71 0.40
N GLY A 213 9.56 -5.75 -0.12
CA GLY A 213 9.81 -4.32 0.10
C GLY A 213 9.78 -3.95 1.58
N THR A 214 8.83 -4.51 2.34
CA THR A 214 8.75 -4.28 3.80
C THR A 214 10.02 -4.76 4.50
N VAL A 215 10.52 -5.92 4.14
CA VAL A 215 11.76 -6.47 4.72
C VAL A 215 12.98 -5.67 4.28
N TYR A 216 13.10 -5.27 3.02
CA TYR A 216 14.20 -4.41 2.55
C TYR A 216 14.23 -3.07 3.26
N PHE A 217 13.06 -2.44 3.45
CA PHE A 217 13.00 -1.19 4.20
C PHE A 217 13.43 -1.38 5.67
N ALA A 218 12.95 -2.44 6.32
CA ALA A 218 13.35 -2.78 7.69
C ALA A 218 14.85 -3.10 7.79
N GLU A 219 15.43 -3.75 6.79
CA GLU A 219 16.89 -4.01 6.72
C GLU A 219 17.68 -2.70 6.73
N GLU A 220 17.29 -1.70 5.93
CA GLU A 220 17.93 -0.40 5.93
C GLU A 220 17.79 0.33 7.28
N MET A 221 16.63 0.21 7.95
CA MET A 221 16.45 0.74 9.31
C MET A 221 17.41 0.08 10.31
N LEU A 222 17.56 -1.26 10.25
CA LEU A 222 18.47 -2.02 11.10
C LEU A 222 19.93 -1.65 10.86
N LYS A 223 20.36 -1.47 9.60
CA LYS A 223 21.71 -1.02 9.24
C LYS A 223 22.10 0.29 9.92
N ARG A 224 21.15 1.22 10.09
CA ARG A 224 21.41 2.51 10.77
C ARG A 224 21.76 2.36 12.24
N VAL A 225 21.41 1.26 12.87
CA VAL A 225 21.75 0.95 14.28
C VAL A 225 22.77 -0.18 14.38
N GLY A 226 23.50 -0.47 13.27
CA GLY A 226 24.57 -1.45 13.23
C GLY A 226 24.09 -2.90 13.34
N LYS A 227 22.86 -3.19 12.93
CA LYS A 227 22.25 -4.52 12.96
C LYS A 227 21.87 -5.01 11.56
N SER A 228 21.60 -6.31 11.43
CA SER A 228 21.02 -6.95 10.24
C SER A 228 19.94 -7.90 10.71
N PHE A 229 19.23 -8.54 9.78
CA PHE A 229 18.24 -9.56 10.11
C PHE A 229 18.90 -10.85 10.65
N ASP A 230 20.17 -11.09 10.36
CA ASP A 230 20.85 -12.33 10.73
C ASP A 230 20.80 -12.59 12.25
N GLY A 231 20.21 -13.73 12.62
CA GLY A 231 20.00 -14.16 14.00
C GLY A 231 18.88 -13.43 14.78
N LEU A 232 18.26 -12.40 14.23
CA LEU A 232 17.16 -11.69 14.91
C LEU A 232 15.87 -12.50 14.92
N ARG A 233 15.12 -12.41 16.01
CA ARG A 233 13.77 -12.96 16.13
C ARG A 233 12.77 -12.00 15.51
N VAL A 234 11.90 -12.50 14.64
CA VAL A 234 10.93 -11.70 13.90
C VAL A 234 9.51 -12.20 14.13
N SER A 235 8.61 -11.29 14.43
CA SER A 235 7.17 -11.54 14.46
C SER A 235 6.52 -10.99 13.18
N VAL A 236 5.70 -11.83 12.53
CA VAL A 236 4.88 -11.45 11.38
C VAL A 236 3.43 -11.70 11.72
N SER A 237 2.56 -10.72 11.49
CA SER A 237 1.11 -10.92 11.54
C SER A 237 0.52 -11.15 10.16
N GLY A 238 -0.67 -11.75 10.14
CA GLY A 238 -1.28 -12.18 8.89
C GLY A 238 -0.74 -13.51 8.39
N ALA A 239 -1.40 -14.09 7.40
CA ALA A 239 -0.98 -15.30 6.67
C ALA A 239 -1.35 -15.19 5.19
N GLY A 240 -1.63 -13.97 4.73
CA GLY A 240 -1.89 -13.65 3.33
C GLY A 240 -0.60 -13.40 2.55
N ASN A 241 -0.76 -12.88 1.34
CA ASN A 241 0.34 -12.67 0.40
C ASN A 241 1.51 -11.87 0.99
N VAL A 242 1.22 -10.72 1.63
CA VAL A 242 2.27 -9.86 2.21
C VAL A 242 3.05 -10.58 3.31
N ALA A 243 2.33 -11.27 4.21
CA ALA A 243 2.94 -11.99 5.32
C ALA A 243 3.82 -13.16 4.83
N GLN A 244 3.31 -13.98 3.89
CA GLN A 244 4.05 -15.12 3.34
C GLN A 244 5.39 -14.69 2.75
N TYR A 245 5.40 -13.62 1.95
CA TYR A 245 6.63 -13.13 1.33
C TYR A 245 7.52 -12.30 2.27
N ALA A 246 6.95 -11.68 3.32
CA ALA A 246 7.76 -11.10 4.39
C ALA A 246 8.51 -12.20 5.17
N VAL A 247 7.84 -13.31 5.48
CA VAL A 247 8.49 -14.52 6.09
C VAL A 247 9.60 -15.03 5.18
N GLU A 248 9.32 -15.22 3.88
CA GLU A 248 10.29 -15.73 2.92
C GLU A 248 11.57 -14.88 2.88
N LYS A 249 11.41 -13.56 2.69
CA LYS A 249 12.56 -12.67 2.56
C LYS A 249 13.30 -12.48 3.87
N ALA A 250 12.62 -12.34 5.00
CA ALA A 250 13.28 -12.22 6.30
C ALA A 250 14.08 -13.49 6.65
N THR A 251 13.53 -14.67 6.39
CA THR A 251 14.23 -15.96 6.57
C THR A 251 15.44 -16.05 5.65
N ALA A 252 15.32 -15.63 4.38
CA ALA A 252 16.45 -15.62 3.44
C ALA A 252 17.59 -14.67 3.86
N LEU A 253 17.28 -13.62 4.65
CA LEU A 253 18.27 -12.71 5.25
C LEU A 253 18.81 -13.19 6.61
N GLY A 254 18.53 -14.44 7.01
CA GLY A 254 19.04 -15.05 8.22
C GLY A 254 18.20 -14.82 9.48
N ALA A 255 17.02 -14.21 9.36
CA ALA A 255 16.13 -14.00 10.51
C ALA A 255 15.47 -15.30 10.95
N LYS A 256 15.21 -15.39 12.24
CA LYS A 256 14.35 -16.42 12.85
C LYS A 256 12.92 -15.87 12.96
N VAL A 257 12.10 -16.09 11.93
CA VAL A 257 10.68 -15.72 11.97
C VAL A 257 9.93 -16.73 12.83
N VAL A 258 9.29 -16.26 13.90
CA VAL A 258 8.70 -17.15 14.93
C VAL A 258 7.17 -17.08 14.99
N THR A 259 6.53 -16.15 14.31
CA THR A 259 5.06 -16.06 14.33
C THR A 259 4.47 -15.88 12.94
N ILE A 260 3.24 -16.37 12.80
CA ILE A 260 2.29 -16.08 11.73
C ILE A 260 0.89 -16.07 12.34
N SER A 261 -0.05 -15.28 11.81
CA SER A 261 -1.40 -15.20 12.40
C SER A 261 -2.49 -15.05 11.35
N ASP A 262 -3.72 -15.36 11.72
CA ASP A 262 -4.93 -14.98 10.99
C ASP A 262 -6.07 -14.66 11.98
N SER A 263 -7.29 -14.49 11.48
CA SER A 263 -8.45 -14.16 12.33
C SER A 263 -8.82 -15.25 13.36
N SER A 264 -8.23 -16.44 13.28
CA SER A 264 -8.44 -17.52 14.25
C SER A 264 -7.46 -17.47 15.43
N GLY A 265 -6.28 -16.85 15.26
CA GLY A 265 -5.26 -16.73 16.28
C GLY A 265 -3.84 -16.62 15.71
N THR A 266 -2.86 -16.90 16.55
CA THR A 266 -1.42 -16.83 16.24
C THR A 266 -0.76 -18.20 16.37
N VAL A 267 0.07 -18.54 15.41
CA VAL A 267 1.02 -19.67 15.53
C VAL A 267 2.35 -19.13 16.02
N VAL A 268 2.92 -19.83 17.00
CA VAL A 268 4.28 -19.59 17.51
C VAL A 268 5.12 -20.84 17.21
N ASP A 269 6.16 -20.64 16.42
CA ASP A 269 7.13 -21.67 16.06
C ASP A 269 8.51 -21.25 16.58
N GLU A 270 8.89 -21.78 17.74
CA GLU A 270 10.15 -21.42 18.40
C GLU A 270 11.38 -21.86 17.61
N ASP A 271 11.26 -22.83 16.73
CA ASP A 271 12.34 -23.25 15.83
C ASP A 271 12.51 -22.30 14.64
N GLY A 272 11.47 -21.51 14.36
CA GLY A 272 11.40 -20.58 13.24
C GLY A 272 10.94 -21.23 11.93
N PHE A 273 10.60 -20.35 10.98
CA PHE A 273 10.23 -20.78 9.64
C PHE A 273 11.45 -21.23 8.83
N THR A 274 11.27 -22.31 8.06
CA THR A 274 12.17 -22.76 6.99
C THR A 274 11.43 -22.68 5.65
N PRO A 275 12.13 -22.80 4.51
CA PRO A 275 11.46 -22.87 3.20
C PRO A 275 10.40 -23.98 3.12
N GLU A 276 10.65 -25.14 3.76
CA GLU A 276 9.72 -26.27 3.78
C GLU A 276 8.47 -25.95 4.60
N LYS A 277 8.63 -25.35 5.79
CA LYS A 277 7.50 -24.91 6.64
C LYS A 277 6.68 -23.82 5.93
N LEU A 278 7.35 -22.89 5.25
CA LEU A 278 6.68 -21.86 4.46
C LEU A 278 5.87 -22.47 3.32
N ALA A 279 6.40 -23.48 2.62
CA ALA A 279 5.66 -24.19 1.58
C ALA A 279 4.40 -24.87 2.13
N VAL A 280 4.45 -25.45 3.34
CA VAL A 280 3.26 -26.00 4.02
C VAL A 280 2.24 -24.88 4.33
N LEU A 281 2.68 -23.71 4.81
CA LEU A 281 1.79 -22.57 5.06
C LEU A 281 1.11 -22.10 3.77
N MET A 282 1.87 -21.97 2.69
CA MET A 282 1.35 -21.57 1.38
C MET A 282 0.34 -22.58 0.84
N ASP A 283 0.61 -23.87 0.99
CA ASP A 283 -0.34 -24.93 0.61
C ASP A 283 -1.66 -24.82 1.40
N VAL A 284 -1.58 -24.70 2.73
CA VAL A 284 -2.76 -24.52 3.59
C VAL A 284 -3.56 -23.28 3.20
N LYS A 285 -2.89 -22.15 2.99
CA LYS A 285 -3.60 -20.86 2.77
C LYS A 285 -4.08 -20.66 1.33
N ASN A 286 -3.27 -21.05 0.35
CA ASN A 286 -3.51 -20.67 -1.04
C ASN A 286 -4.24 -21.77 -1.84
N HIS A 287 -4.08 -23.05 -1.47
CA HIS A 287 -4.73 -24.18 -2.14
C HIS A 287 -5.94 -24.71 -1.36
N HIS A 288 -5.80 -24.84 -0.04
CA HIS A 288 -6.87 -25.40 0.80
C HIS A 288 -7.76 -24.34 1.47
N TYR A 289 -7.39 -23.04 1.40
CA TYR A 289 -8.09 -21.93 2.06
C TYR A 289 -8.28 -22.14 3.58
N GLY A 290 -7.36 -22.92 4.18
CA GLY A 290 -7.36 -23.30 5.58
C GLY A 290 -6.96 -22.16 6.53
N ARG A 291 -6.89 -22.50 7.83
CA ARG A 291 -6.48 -21.59 8.90
C ARG A 291 -5.04 -21.82 9.31
N VAL A 292 -4.45 -20.85 10.03
CA VAL A 292 -3.10 -21.03 10.58
C VAL A 292 -3.06 -22.13 11.65
N SER A 293 -4.19 -22.49 12.28
CA SER A 293 -4.32 -23.69 13.14
C SER A 293 -3.99 -24.99 12.38
N ASP A 294 -4.47 -25.12 11.14
CA ASP A 294 -4.23 -26.30 10.31
C ASP A 294 -2.74 -26.43 9.95
N TYR A 295 -2.08 -25.27 9.74
CA TYR A 295 -0.63 -25.21 9.56
C TYR A 295 0.10 -25.66 10.83
N ALA A 296 -0.30 -25.14 12.02
CA ALA A 296 0.33 -25.50 13.28
C ALA A 296 0.29 -27.01 13.55
N GLU A 297 -0.85 -27.65 13.27
CA GLU A 297 -0.99 -29.12 13.38
C GLU A 297 -0.03 -29.88 12.47
N ARG A 298 0.12 -29.41 11.20
CA ARG A 298 0.98 -30.07 10.21
C ARG A 298 2.48 -30.01 10.55
N VAL A 299 2.93 -28.92 11.18
CA VAL A 299 4.35 -28.70 11.47
C VAL A 299 4.71 -28.89 12.95
N GLY A 300 3.73 -29.17 13.81
CA GLY A 300 3.93 -29.36 15.26
C GLY A 300 4.23 -28.06 16.02
N ALA A 301 3.77 -26.90 15.50
CA ALA A 301 3.95 -25.61 16.15
C ALA A 301 2.83 -25.31 17.15
N THR A 302 3.05 -24.38 18.07
CA THR A 302 2.06 -23.97 19.07
C THR A 302 1.02 -23.01 18.45
N PHE A 303 -0.26 -23.33 18.59
CA PHE A 303 -1.35 -22.44 18.20
C PHE A 303 -1.96 -21.76 19.43
N LEU A 304 -2.09 -20.44 19.38
CA LEU A 304 -2.71 -19.59 20.40
C LEU A 304 -4.02 -19.02 19.87
N PRO A 305 -5.19 -19.58 20.25
CA PRO A 305 -6.49 -19.14 19.75
C PRO A 305 -6.78 -17.68 20.12
N GLN A 306 -7.36 -16.92 19.19
CA GLN A 306 -7.78 -15.52 19.34
C GLN A 306 -6.65 -14.56 19.80
N ALA A 307 -5.40 -15.02 19.84
CA ALA A 307 -4.26 -14.21 20.23
C ALA A 307 -3.69 -13.42 19.06
N ARG A 308 -3.22 -12.19 19.33
CA ARG A 308 -2.36 -11.41 18.43
C ARG A 308 -0.89 -11.75 18.70
N PRO A 309 0.03 -11.61 17.72
CA PRO A 309 1.42 -12.02 17.92
C PRO A 309 2.26 -11.08 18.78
N TRP A 310 1.75 -9.89 19.17
CA TRP A 310 2.54 -8.79 19.71
C TRP A 310 3.04 -9.00 21.15
N HIS A 311 2.52 -10.00 21.87
CA HIS A 311 3.00 -10.35 23.20
C HIS A 311 4.24 -11.28 23.17
N ILE A 312 4.58 -11.85 22.01
CA ILE A 312 5.75 -12.70 21.83
C ILE A 312 7.01 -11.81 21.78
N PRO A 313 8.05 -12.06 22.62
CA PRO A 313 9.28 -11.29 22.60
C PRO A 313 10.03 -11.47 21.29
N VAL A 314 10.29 -10.39 20.58
CA VAL A 314 10.99 -10.35 19.28
C VAL A 314 11.82 -9.08 19.14
N ASP A 315 12.81 -9.13 18.26
CA ASP A 315 13.61 -7.96 17.89
C ASP A 315 12.91 -7.09 16.84
N VAL A 316 12.22 -7.73 15.89
CA VAL A 316 11.55 -7.04 14.78
C VAL A 316 10.10 -7.50 14.70
N ALA A 317 9.17 -6.55 14.52
CA ALA A 317 7.77 -6.81 14.28
C ALA A 317 7.35 -6.29 12.89
N LEU A 318 6.71 -7.14 12.09
CA LEU A 318 6.22 -6.85 10.76
C LEU A 318 4.68 -7.02 10.71
N PRO A 319 3.91 -5.96 10.98
CA PRO A 319 2.46 -5.99 10.86
C PRO A 319 2.02 -6.13 9.39
N CYS A 320 1.55 -7.32 9.00
CA CYS A 320 1.24 -7.68 7.60
C CYS A 320 -0.20 -8.17 7.39
N ALA A 321 -1.09 -8.02 8.39
CA ALA A 321 -2.45 -8.53 8.31
C ALA A 321 -3.46 -7.47 7.84
N THR A 322 -3.96 -6.65 8.76
CA THR A 322 -5.09 -5.75 8.49
C THR A 322 -4.92 -4.39 9.16
N GLN A 323 -5.76 -3.44 8.72
CA GLN A 323 -5.85 -2.13 9.35
C GLN A 323 -6.20 -2.23 10.83
N ASN A 324 -5.56 -1.38 11.67
CA ASN A 324 -5.78 -1.27 13.12
C ASN A 324 -5.61 -2.58 13.91
N GLU A 325 -4.75 -3.47 13.46
CA GLU A 325 -4.44 -4.72 14.15
C GLU A 325 -3.48 -4.56 15.34
N LEU A 326 -2.79 -3.44 15.44
CA LEU A 326 -1.82 -3.12 16.50
C LEU A 326 -2.25 -1.85 17.23
N ASP A 327 -2.70 -2.00 18.47
CA ASP A 327 -3.15 -0.89 19.32
C ASP A 327 -2.05 -0.38 20.28
N GLU A 328 -2.39 0.60 21.12
CA GLU A 328 -1.44 1.20 22.07
C GLU A 328 -0.90 0.22 23.12
N ASN A 329 -1.69 -0.79 23.51
CA ASN A 329 -1.26 -1.80 24.46
C ASN A 329 -0.30 -2.80 23.81
N ASP A 330 -0.57 -3.16 22.57
CA ASP A 330 0.32 -3.98 21.73
C ASP A 330 1.67 -3.27 21.55
N ALA A 331 1.64 -1.96 21.21
CA ALA A 331 2.85 -1.16 21.05
C ALA A 331 3.66 -1.07 22.36
N ALA A 332 2.99 -0.81 23.49
CA ALA A 332 3.64 -0.79 24.81
C ALA A 332 4.27 -2.15 25.15
N THR A 333 3.62 -3.25 24.78
CA THR A 333 4.12 -4.60 24.99
C THR A 333 5.37 -4.89 24.12
N LEU A 334 5.36 -4.54 22.83
CA LEU A 334 6.53 -4.67 21.98
C LEU A 334 7.72 -3.85 22.48
N ILE A 335 7.47 -2.60 22.89
CA ILE A 335 8.50 -1.72 23.48
C ILE A 335 9.08 -2.34 24.75
N LYS A 336 8.23 -2.82 25.67
CA LYS A 336 8.64 -3.46 26.91
C LYS A 336 9.44 -4.73 26.69
N ASN A 337 9.08 -5.51 25.68
CA ASN A 337 9.74 -6.76 25.31
C ASN A 337 11.08 -6.56 24.58
N GLY A 338 11.44 -5.29 24.30
CA GLY A 338 12.74 -4.96 23.72
C GLY A 338 12.80 -4.98 22.18
N ALA A 339 11.65 -4.88 21.52
CA ALA A 339 11.64 -4.71 20.06
C ALA A 339 12.47 -3.51 19.64
N ILE A 340 13.27 -3.65 18.59
CA ILE A 340 14.14 -2.59 18.05
C ILE A 340 13.58 -1.96 16.78
N CYS A 341 12.75 -2.70 16.02
CA CYS A 341 12.19 -2.26 14.76
C CYS A 341 10.74 -2.74 14.57
N VAL A 342 9.89 -1.85 14.11
CA VAL A 342 8.53 -2.15 13.62
C VAL A 342 8.38 -1.55 12.23
N ALA A 343 8.11 -2.38 11.21
CA ALA A 343 7.90 -1.93 9.83
C ALA A 343 6.60 -2.48 9.27
N GLU A 344 5.71 -1.60 8.87
CA GLU A 344 4.36 -1.95 8.45
C GLU A 344 4.32 -2.54 7.03
N GLY A 345 3.87 -3.78 6.90
CA GLY A 345 3.58 -4.43 5.63
C GLY A 345 2.13 -4.22 5.16
N ALA A 346 1.18 -4.14 6.09
CA ALA A 346 -0.20 -3.78 5.80
C ALA A 346 -0.39 -2.26 5.64
N ASN A 347 -1.57 -1.84 5.19
CA ASN A 347 -1.94 -0.43 5.17
C ASN A 347 -2.54 -0.04 6.52
N MET A 348 -1.91 0.92 7.21
CA MET A 348 -2.32 1.45 8.52
C MET A 348 -2.62 0.35 9.56
N PRO A 349 -1.74 -0.61 9.80
CA PRO A 349 -1.98 -1.67 10.79
C PRO A 349 -1.90 -1.14 12.22
N SER A 350 -1.13 -0.09 12.47
CA SER A 350 -1.02 0.54 13.80
C SER A 350 -2.06 1.65 13.97
N THR A 351 -2.70 1.69 15.13
CA THR A 351 -3.57 2.82 15.49
C THR A 351 -2.75 4.09 15.72
N ALA A 352 -3.36 5.27 15.62
CA ALA A 352 -2.67 6.55 15.83
C ALA A 352 -1.97 6.61 17.20
N LYS A 353 -2.59 6.05 18.26
CA LYS A 353 -1.98 6.00 19.58
C LYS A 353 -0.77 5.04 19.65
N ALA A 354 -0.80 3.93 18.92
CA ALA A 354 0.34 3.03 18.80
C ALA A 354 1.51 3.72 18.10
N VAL A 355 1.23 4.46 17.01
CA VAL A 355 2.25 5.26 16.30
C VAL A 355 2.91 6.27 17.25
N ILE A 356 2.12 7.01 18.02
CA ILE A 356 2.63 7.97 19.01
C ILE A 356 3.53 7.25 20.03
N ALA A 357 3.14 6.08 20.54
CA ALA A 357 3.93 5.31 21.49
C ALA A 357 5.29 4.89 20.89
N PHE A 358 5.31 4.42 19.64
CA PHE A 358 6.57 4.09 18.92
C PHE A 358 7.41 5.34 18.71
N GLU A 359 6.85 6.46 18.26
CA GLU A 359 7.59 7.71 18.04
C GLU A 359 8.20 8.26 19.33
N GLN A 360 7.55 8.08 20.46
CA GLN A 360 8.05 8.48 21.78
C GLN A 360 9.09 7.51 22.37
N SER A 361 9.20 6.29 21.86
CA SER A 361 10.14 5.26 22.31
C SER A 361 11.45 5.30 21.53
N LYS A 362 12.35 4.33 21.79
CA LYS A 362 13.57 4.10 21.02
C LYS A 362 13.38 3.12 19.85
N VAL A 363 12.20 2.51 19.73
CA VAL A 363 11.90 1.57 18.64
C VAL A 363 11.90 2.31 17.31
N LEU A 364 12.61 1.79 16.32
CA LEU A 364 12.54 2.29 14.95
C LEU A 364 11.16 1.92 14.38
N TYR A 365 10.39 2.89 13.94
CA TYR A 365 9.06 2.67 13.41
C TYR A 365 8.94 3.21 12.00
N ALA A 366 8.46 2.39 11.06
CA ALA A 366 8.19 2.78 9.67
C ALA A 366 6.71 2.65 9.32
N PRO A 367 6.07 3.74 8.83
CA PRO A 367 4.69 3.70 8.38
C PRO A 367 4.55 2.94 7.07
N GLY A 368 3.42 2.28 6.85
CA GLY A 368 3.15 1.47 5.66
C GLY A 368 3.33 2.19 4.34
N LYS A 369 3.01 3.51 4.27
CA LYS A 369 3.21 4.28 3.03
C LYS A 369 4.67 4.29 2.52
N ALA A 370 5.65 4.10 3.41
CA ALA A 370 7.05 3.96 3.05
C ALA A 370 7.46 2.48 2.96
N SER A 371 7.27 1.71 4.04
CA SER A 371 7.77 0.33 4.14
C SER A 371 7.07 -0.64 3.20
N ASN A 372 5.77 -0.49 2.93
CA ASN A 372 5.03 -1.38 2.03
C ASN A 372 4.94 -0.89 0.57
N ALA A 373 5.72 0.12 0.19
CA ALA A 373 5.69 0.69 -1.15
C ALA A 373 6.20 -0.28 -2.26
N GLY A 374 6.77 -1.42 -1.89
CA GLY A 374 7.29 -2.41 -2.84
C GLY A 374 6.27 -2.85 -3.88
N GLY A 375 5.01 -3.04 -3.48
CA GLY A 375 3.93 -3.42 -4.41
C GLY A 375 3.70 -2.39 -5.52
N VAL A 376 3.64 -1.11 -5.20
CA VAL A 376 3.47 -0.05 -6.20
C VAL A 376 4.77 0.22 -6.96
N ALA A 377 5.93 0.06 -6.34
CA ALA A 377 7.23 0.13 -7.01
C ALA A 377 7.31 -0.91 -8.13
N THR A 378 7.01 -2.18 -7.84
CA THR A 378 6.99 -3.24 -8.86
C THR A 378 5.90 -3.03 -9.91
N SER A 379 4.77 -2.39 -9.56
CA SER A 379 3.79 -1.96 -10.57
C SER A 379 4.38 -0.92 -11.53
N GLY A 380 5.20 0.01 -11.05
CA GLY A 380 5.93 0.95 -11.91
C GLY A 380 6.98 0.26 -12.78
N LEU A 381 7.68 -0.75 -12.24
CA LEU A 381 8.60 -1.58 -13.03
C LEU A 381 7.85 -2.39 -14.10
N GLU A 382 6.64 -2.88 -13.82
CA GLU A 382 5.77 -3.51 -14.81
C GLU A 382 5.41 -2.52 -15.94
N MET A 383 5.08 -1.27 -15.60
CA MET A 383 4.84 -0.22 -16.62
C MET A 383 6.08 0.01 -17.48
N SER A 384 7.27 0.07 -16.89
CA SER A 384 8.53 0.25 -17.62
C SER A 384 8.80 -0.92 -18.58
N GLN A 385 8.67 -2.16 -18.12
CA GLN A 385 8.81 -3.37 -18.94
C GLN A 385 7.84 -3.34 -20.12
N ASN A 386 6.58 -2.97 -19.86
CA ASN A 386 5.54 -2.89 -20.88
C ASN A 386 5.82 -1.80 -21.91
N SER A 387 6.31 -0.63 -21.49
CA SER A 387 6.67 0.47 -22.40
C SER A 387 7.84 0.09 -23.32
N MET A 388 8.80 -0.65 -22.82
CA MET A 388 9.93 -1.19 -23.60
C MET A 388 9.56 -2.44 -24.41
N ARG A 389 8.40 -3.06 -24.14
CA ARG A 389 7.98 -4.37 -24.69
C ARG A 389 8.98 -5.50 -24.36
N LEU A 390 9.53 -5.46 -23.15
CA LEU A 390 10.48 -6.45 -22.63
C LEU A 390 9.92 -7.05 -21.33
N SER A 391 10.41 -8.23 -21.00
CA SER A 391 10.22 -8.85 -19.67
C SER A 391 11.60 -9.03 -19.04
N TRP A 392 11.76 -8.53 -17.82
CA TRP A 392 12.99 -8.70 -17.07
C TRP A 392 12.99 -10.03 -16.29
N PRO A 393 14.17 -10.67 -16.14
CA PRO A 393 14.29 -11.81 -15.26
C PRO A 393 14.02 -11.45 -13.79
N ARG A 394 13.77 -12.48 -12.98
CA ARG A 394 13.38 -12.32 -11.57
C ARG A 394 14.42 -11.51 -10.78
N GLU A 395 15.68 -11.82 -11.00
CA GLU A 395 16.82 -11.20 -10.30
C GLU A 395 16.94 -9.71 -10.61
N GLU A 396 16.65 -9.31 -11.84
CA GLU A 396 16.68 -7.91 -12.22
C GLU A 396 15.52 -7.13 -11.59
N VAL A 397 14.31 -7.69 -11.57
CA VAL A 397 13.16 -7.04 -10.94
C VAL A 397 13.38 -6.92 -9.42
N ASP A 398 13.90 -7.97 -8.77
CA ASP A 398 14.18 -7.97 -7.33
C ASP A 398 15.28 -6.96 -6.97
N SER A 399 16.37 -6.89 -7.76
CA SER A 399 17.43 -5.92 -7.56
C SER A 399 16.93 -4.47 -7.67
N ARG A 400 16.10 -4.18 -8.69
CA ARG A 400 15.49 -2.85 -8.86
C ARG A 400 14.50 -2.52 -7.75
N LEU A 401 13.73 -3.49 -7.29
CA LEU A 401 12.85 -3.33 -6.12
C LEU A 401 13.67 -2.98 -4.87
N HIS A 402 14.75 -3.70 -4.61
CA HIS A 402 15.64 -3.44 -3.49
C HIS A 402 16.22 -2.01 -3.55
N GLU A 403 16.77 -1.61 -4.69
CA GLU A 403 17.28 -0.25 -4.92
C GLU A 403 16.20 0.83 -4.65
N ILE A 404 14.97 0.62 -5.14
CA ILE A 404 13.87 1.57 -4.88
C ILE A 404 13.58 1.65 -3.38
N MET A 405 13.55 0.52 -2.66
CA MET A 405 13.28 0.53 -1.22
C MET A 405 14.40 1.22 -0.43
N CYS A 406 15.66 1.05 -0.82
CA CYS A 406 16.79 1.81 -0.27
C CYS A 406 16.60 3.32 -0.51
N ASN A 407 16.25 3.72 -1.72
CA ASN A 407 16.04 5.13 -2.06
C ASN A 407 14.86 5.74 -1.28
N ILE A 408 13.77 4.98 -1.05
CA ILE A 408 12.67 5.42 -0.20
C ILE A 408 13.16 5.64 1.24
N HIS A 409 13.93 4.69 1.76
CA HIS A 409 14.49 4.79 3.10
C HIS A 409 15.40 6.03 3.23
N GLU A 410 16.32 6.25 2.29
CA GLU A 410 17.21 7.43 2.28
C GLU A 410 16.41 8.73 2.23
N ALA A 411 15.37 8.81 1.39
CA ALA A 411 14.50 9.98 1.33
C ALA A 411 13.79 10.24 2.67
N CYS A 412 13.31 9.20 3.33
CA CYS A 412 12.70 9.31 4.66
C CYS A 412 13.72 9.79 5.70
N VAL A 413 14.96 9.32 5.64
CA VAL A 413 16.04 9.75 6.54
C VAL A 413 16.40 11.21 6.32
N ALA A 414 16.48 11.65 5.06
CA ALA A 414 16.86 13.03 4.72
C ALA A 414 15.83 14.06 5.24
N HIS A 415 14.57 13.67 5.36
CA HIS A 415 13.47 14.57 5.75
C HIS A 415 12.89 14.29 7.14
N GLY A 416 13.21 13.16 7.78
CA GLY A 416 12.57 12.70 9.00
C GLY A 416 13.03 13.38 10.30
N GLY A 417 14.02 14.26 10.21
CA GLY A 417 14.57 14.92 11.39
C GLY A 417 15.10 13.95 12.46
N ASN A 418 15.32 14.48 13.66
CA ASN A 418 15.75 13.69 14.81
C ASN A 418 14.72 13.83 15.93
N ARG A 419 14.01 12.75 16.24
CA ARG A 419 13.11 12.65 17.40
C ARG A 419 13.66 11.61 18.37
N ASN A 420 13.91 12.01 19.62
CA ASN A 420 14.40 11.10 20.67
C ASN A 420 15.67 10.32 20.32
N GLY A 421 16.56 10.90 19.51
CA GLY A 421 17.82 10.28 19.08
C GLY A 421 17.68 9.31 17.89
N LYS A 422 16.53 9.29 17.22
CA LYS A 422 16.28 8.47 16.04
C LYS A 422 15.58 9.27 14.93
N THR A 423 15.62 8.76 13.70
CA THR A 423 14.86 9.31 12.57
C THR A 423 13.36 9.08 12.76
N SER A 424 12.53 10.11 12.58
CA SER A 424 11.08 9.95 12.42
C SER A 424 10.77 9.55 10.95
N TYR A 425 10.52 8.28 10.72
CA TYR A 425 10.14 7.80 9.38
C TYR A 425 8.73 8.25 8.99
N VAL A 426 7.88 8.60 9.95
CA VAL A 426 6.54 9.15 9.71
C VAL A 426 6.66 10.52 9.06
N ASP A 427 7.38 11.44 9.70
CA ASP A 427 7.63 12.77 9.14
C ASP A 427 8.41 12.67 7.83
N GLY A 428 9.45 11.80 7.81
CA GLY A 428 10.29 11.59 6.64
C GLY A 428 9.48 11.17 5.42
N ALA A 429 8.58 10.21 5.55
CA ALA A 429 7.74 9.74 4.46
C ALA A 429 6.77 10.83 3.97
N ASN A 430 6.14 11.55 4.90
CA ASN A 430 5.20 12.61 4.53
C ASN A 430 5.90 13.78 3.83
N ILE A 431 7.01 14.25 4.40
CA ILE A 431 7.75 15.41 3.85
C ILE A 431 8.43 15.04 2.53
N ALA A 432 9.10 13.88 2.42
CA ALA A 432 9.74 13.46 1.18
C ALA A 432 8.76 13.32 0.01
N GLY A 433 7.60 12.66 0.26
CA GLY A 433 6.54 12.54 -0.73
C GLY A 433 5.97 13.89 -1.13
N PHE A 434 5.71 14.77 -0.16
CA PHE A 434 5.23 16.14 -0.39
C PHE A 434 6.22 16.96 -1.23
N VAL A 435 7.48 17.03 -0.83
CA VAL A 435 8.51 17.84 -1.51
C VAL A 435 8.60 17.49 -2.99
N LYS A 436 8.62 16.20 -3.32
CA LYS A 436 8.71 15.76 -4.72
C LYS A 436 7.51 16.20 -5.55
N VAL A 437 6.29 16.06 -5.03
CA VAL A 437 5.06 16.49 -5.71
C VAL A 437 4.99 18.01 -5.80
N ALA A 438 5.24 18.70 -4.69
CA ALA A 438 5.17 20.14 -4.60
C ALA A 438 6.19 20.85 -5.50
N ASP A 439 7.44 20.38 -5.55
CA ASP A 439 8.47 20.93 -6.44
C ASP A 439 8.10 20.73 -7.92
N ALA A 440 7.53 19.58 -8.28
CA ALA A 440 7.03 19.36 -9.64
C ALA A 440 5.87 20.30 -9.98
N MET A 441 4.89 20.49 -9.07
CA MET A 441 3.78 21.41 -9.25
C MET A 441 4.24 22.87 -9.39
N LEU A 442 5.25 23.30 -8.61
CA LEU A 442 5.81 24.64 -8.70
C LEU A 442 6.58 24.85 -10.01
N ALA A 443 7.36 23.85 -10.45
CA ALA A 443 8.12 23.91 -11.70
C ALA A 443 7.22 23.95 -12.94
N GLN A 444 6.08 23.29 -12.92
CA GLN A 444 5.11 23.27 -14.03
C GLN A 444 4.17 24.47 -14.04
N GLY A 445 4.12 25.26 -12.96
CA GLY A 445 3.28 26.44 -12.84
C GLY A 445 1.83 26.10 -12.44
N VAL A 446 0.91 26.97 -12.83
CA VAL A 446 -0.53 26.82 -12.55
C VAL A 446 -1.19 26.26 -13.81
N VAL A 447 -1.40 24.95 -13.84
CA VAL A 447 -2.02 24.21 -14.95
C VAL A 447 -3.28 23.52 -14.48
#